data_4ae5dbc7c23deb7796dbba5adac4e539
#
_entry.id   4ae5dbc7c23deb7796dbba5adac4e539
#
_cell.length_a   1.000
_cell.length_b   1.000
_cell.length_c   1.000
_cell.angle_alpha   90.00
_cell.angle_beta   90.00
_cell.angle_gamma   90.00
#
_symmetry.space_group_name_H-M   'P 1'
#
loop_
_entity.id
_entity.type
_entity.pdbx_description
1 polymer ?
#
loop_
_entity_poly.entity_id
_entity_poly.type
_entity_poly.pdbx_seq_one_letter_code
_entity_poly.pdbx_strand_id
1 'polypeptide(L)'
;MKTTQLLARQCLSLLSSVWFLSNLLIWLTALLMLTPFKLVPHKGFQTRCVDPLAEHIYRAAVVTNSFWMKRVVGIRLEITGTPTGHINPIVVCNHQSWFDIPLVQELITAQGPIVRFLVKRELVWVPIIGWICLVLNFPRLRRSGSKTDRAEDYKAITRAVQSSDVMPGALLIFAEGTRFTPSKQIDQASPYPNLLRPKVGGFRILLDHAAPDQPVLDVSIAYLSGNSHFWHCLHGGAPVIKIKVDVYRAGDIADIEAWLRARWSEKSQWLLSEVQQVP
;
A
#
# COMPACT_ATOMS: atom_id res chain seq x y z
N MET A 1 -27.63 -12.34 -24.14
CA MET A 1 -27.00 -11.13 -23.59
C MET A 1 -26.24 -11.36 -22.28
N LYS A 2 -26.83 -11.94 -21.22
CA LYS A 2 -26.13 -12.12 -19.92
C LYS A 2 -24.86 -13.00 -19.99
N THR A 3 -24.90 -14.11 -20.77
CA THR A 3 -23.76 -15.05 -20.92
C THR A 3 -22.58 -14.42 -21.66
N THR A 4 -22.84 -13.67 -22.74
CA THR A 4 -21.79 -12.97 -23.51
C THR A 4 -21.09 -11.88 -22.69
N GLN A 5 -21.85 -11.13 -21.88
CA GLN A 5 -21.29 -10.14 -20.96
C GLN A 5 -20.45 -10.77 -19.86
N LEU A 6 -20.87 -11.93 -19.32
CA LEU A 6 -20.10 -12.66 -18.33
C LEU A 6 -18.77 -13.13 -18.92
N LEU A 7 -18.79 -13.74 -20.12
CA LEU A 7 -17.57 -14.17 -20.81
C LEU A 7 -16.61 -13.00 -21.06
N ALA A 8 -17.13 -11.87 -21.57
CA ALA A 8 -16.31 -10.68 -21.80
C ALA A 8 -15.63 -10.18 -20.51
N ARG A 9 -16.36 -10.18 -19.38
CA ARG A 9 -15.78 -9.83 -18.07
C ARG A 9 -14.69 -10.80 -17.63
N GLN A 10 -14.90 -12.11 -17.78
CA GLN A 10 -13.87 -13.10 -17.44
C GLN A 10 -12.63 -12.98 -18.33
N CYS A 11 -12.81 -12.73 -19.64
CA CYS A 11 -11.70 -12.47 -20.56
C CYS A 11 -10.92 -11.21 -20.14
N LEU A 12 -11.62 -10.14 -19.74
CA LEU A 12 -10.96 -8.91 -19.28
C LEU A 12 -10.19 -9.12 -17.96
N SER A 13 -10.76 -9.91 -17.02
CA SER A 13 -10.03 -10.28 -15.80
C SER A 13 -8.76 -11.07 -16.10
N LEU A 14 -8.83 -12.04 -17.01
CA LEU A 14 -7.67 -12.82 -17.41
C LEU A 14 -6.61 -11.92 -18.09
N LEU A 15 -7.03 -11.09 -19.04
CA LEU A 15 -6.15 -10.15 -19.74
C LEU A 15 -5.48 -9.17 -18.75
N SER A 16 -6.26 -8.63 -17.81
CA SER A 16 -5.73 -7.77 -16.76
C SER A 16 -4.74 -8.49 -15.85
N SER A 17 -5.01 -9.75 -15.51
CA SER A 17 -4.07 -10.57 -14.71
C SER A 17 -2.75 -10.77 -15.44
N VAL A 18 -2.81 -11.09 -16.75
CA VAL A 18 -1.62 -11.22 -17.60
C VAL A 18 -0.87 -9.89 -17.68
N TRP A 19 -1.60 -8.77 -17.85
CA TRP A 19 -1.01 -7.43 -17.87
C TRP A 19 -0.25 -7.12 -16.59
N PHE A 20 -0.90 -7.25 -15.42
CA PHE A 20 -0.26 -6.96 -14.12
C PHE A 20 0.96 -7.84 -13.88
N LEU A 21 0.88 -9.14 -14.22
CA LEU A 21 1.99 -10.07 -14.09
C LEU A 21 3.14 -9.69 -15.05
N SER A 22 2.85 -9.39 -16.30
CA SER A 22 3.85 -8.98 -17.30
C SER A 22 4.53 -7.67 -16.89
N ASN A 23 3.74 -6.69 -16.47
CA ASN A 23 4.25 -5.42 -15.95
C ASN A 23 5.22 -5.66 -14.77
N LEU A 24 4.80 -6.50 -13.81
CA LEU A 24 5.62 -6.86 -12.66
C LEU A 24 6.93 -7.53 -13.07
N LEU A 25 6.90 -8.46 -14.02
CA LEU A 25 8.10 -9.17 -14.51
C LEU A 25 9.05 -8.25 -15.27
N ILE A 26 8.55 -7.40 -16.17
CA ILE A 26 9.35 -6.47 -16.97
C ILE A 26 10.13 -5.52 -16.04
N TRP A 27 9.42 -4.88 -15.10
CA TRP A 27 10.05 -3.91 -14.21
C TRP A 27 10.93 -4.55 -13.14
N LEU A 28 10.58 -5.76 -12.69
CA LEU A 28 11.47 -6.55 -11.84
C LEU A 28 12.79 -6.86 -12.56
N THR A 29 12.71 -7.30 -13.81
CA THR A 29 13.93 -7.58 -14.61
C THR A 29 14.80 -6.33 -14.70
N ALA A 30 14.21 -5.16 -14.99
CA ALA A 30 14.93 -3.90 -15.02
C ALA A 30 15.57 -3.55 -13.65
N LEU A 31 14.88 -3.77 -12.55
CA LEU A 31 15.41 -3.57 -11.20
C LEU A 31 16.55 -4.56 -10.88
N LEU A 32 16.42 -5.82 -11.30
CA LEU A 32 17.45 -6.84 -11.08
C LEU A 32 18.74 -6.51 -11.86
N MET A 33 18.62 -5.93 -13.06
CA MET A 33 19.79 -5.44 -13.83
C MET A 33 20.53 -4.31 -13.11
N LEU A 34 19.90 -3.58 -12.20
CA LEU A 34 20.56 -2.57 -11.36
C LEU A 34 21.27 -3.16 -10.14
N THR A 35 20.97 -4.42 -9.76
CA THR A 35 21.51 -5.02 -8.54
C THR A 35 23.05 -5.05 -8.48
N PRO A 36 23.79 -5.40 -9.57
CA PRO A 36 25.24 -5.37 -9.56
C PRO A 36 25.82 -3.98 -9.24
N PHE A 37 25.15 -2.92 -9.71
CA PHE A 37 25.58 -1.54 -9.45
C PHE A 37 25.35 -1.11 -8.00
N LYS A 38 24.38 -1.72 -7.29
CA LYS A 38 24.20 -1.53 -5.85
C LYS A 38 25.30 -2.16 -5.00
N LEU A 39 26.06 -3.13 -5.55
CA LEU A 39 27.20 -3.74 -4.88
C LEU A 39 28.47 -2.90 -4.95
N VAL A 40 28.51 -1.88 -5.82
CA VAL A 40 29.65 -0.96 -5.93
C VAL A 40 29.73 -0.14 -4.62
N PRO A 41 30.84 -0.20 -3.87
CA PRO A 41 30.97 0.43 -2.54
C PRO A 41 31.23 1.95 -2.63
N HIS A 42 30.54 2.65 -3.53
CA HIS A 42 30.66 4.09 -3.73
C HIS A 42 29.30 4.78 -3.49
N LYS A 43 29.09 5.30 -2.29
CA LYS A 43 27.82 5.91 -1.87
C LYS A 43 27.34 7.01 -2.83
N GLY A 44 28.23 7.89 -3.29
CA GLY A 44 27.88 8.96 -4.22
C GLY A 44 27.37 8.45 -5.57
N PHE A 45 27.87 7.34 -6.08
CA PHE A 45 27.36 6.70 -7.29
C PHE A 45 25.97 6.08 -7.05
N GLN A 46 25.81 5.40 -5.92
CA GLN A 46 24.50 4.82 -5.57
C GLN A 46 23.43 5.89 -5.49
N THR A 47 23.63 6.95 -4.72
CA THR A 47 22.62 8.00 -4.49
C THR A 47 22.36 8.88 -5.70
N ARG A 48 23.36 9.11 -6.57
CA ARG A 48 23.21 10.00 -7.73
C ARG A 48 22.74 9.28 -9.00
N CYS A 49 23.03 7.99 -9.13
CA CYS A 49 22.75 7.26 -10.37
C CYS A 49 21.79 6.08 -10.16
N VAL A 50 22.11 5.19 -9.20
CA VAL A 50 21.38 3.91 -9.07
C VAL A 50 20.01 4.10 -8.43
N ASP A 51 19.94 4.85 -7.34
CA ASP A 51 18.67 5.05 -6.61
C ASP A 51 17.64 5.86 -7.41
N PRO A 52 18.00 6.97 -8.08
CA PRO A 52 17.07 7.67 -8.96
C PRO A 52 16.57 6.81 -10.13
N LEU A 53 17.45 5.99 -10.71
CA LEU A 53 17.04 5.08 -11.78
C LEU A 53 16.09 3.99 -11.28
N ALA A 54 16.34 3.42 -10.09
CA ALA A 54 15.43 2.46 -9.46
C ALA A 54 14.06 3.10 -9.16
N GLU A 55 14.04 4.37 -8.73
CA GLU A 55 12.81 5.13 -8.53
C GLU A 55 12.06 5.36 -9.84
N HIS A 56 12.75 5.72 -10.92
CA HIS A 56 12.12 5.88 -12.23
C HIS A 56 11.51 4.59 -12.74
N ILE A 57 12.19 3.46 -12.58
CA ILE A 57 11.68 2.13 -12.92
C ILE A 57 10.41 1.83 -12.12
N TYR A 58 10.42 2.09 -10.81
CA TYR A 58 9.25 1.89 -9.96
C TYR A 58 8.07 2.77 -10.40
N ARG A 59 8.31 4.08 -10.66
CA ARG A 59 7.28 4.99 -11.16
C ARG A 59 6.70 4.53 -12.48
N ALA A 60 7.54 4.11 -13.41
CA ALA A 60 7.09 3.62 -14.70
C ALA A 60 6.16 2.40 -14.55
N ALA A 61 6.48 1.47 -13.63
CA ALA A 61 5.61 0.35 -13.31
C ALA A 61 4.25 0.81 -12.77
N VAL A 62 4.24 1.79 -11.88
CA VAL A 62 3.01 2.35 -11.30
C VAL A 62 2.18 3.05 -12.38
N VAL A 63 2.78 3.93 -13.19
CA VAL A 63 2.09 4.66 -14.27
C VAL A 63 1.49 3.70 -15.29
N THR A 64 2.21 2.64 -15.65
CA THR A 64 1.75 1.61 -16.59
C THR A 64 0.54 0.84 -16.04
N ASN A 65 0.56 0.46 -14.76
CA ASN A 65 -0.60 -0.14 -14.09
C ASN A 65 -1.79 0.83 -13.99
N SER A 66 -1.53 2.07 -13.66
CA SER A 66 -2.55 3.11 -13.54
C SER A 66 -3.25 3.38 -14.87
N PHE A 67 -2.49 3.43 -15.96
CA PHE A 67 -3.05 3.54 -17.30
C PHE A 67 -4.02 2.38 -17.58
N TRP A 68 -3.60 1.14 -17.30
CA TRP A 68 -4.45 -0.04 -17.51
C TRP A 68 -5.73 0.03 -16.67
N MET A 69 -5.60 0.29 -15.36
CA MET A 69 -6.75 0.39 -14.46
C MET A 69 -7.77 1.44 -14.92
N LYS A 70 -7.30 2.63 -15.32
CA LYS A 70 -8.18 3.76 -15.66
C LYS A 70 -8.72 3.67 -17.07
N ARG A 71 -7.92 3.26 -18.06
CA ARG A 71 -8.27 3.32 -19.49
C ARG A 71 -8.82 2.03 -20.07
N VAL A 72 -8.32 0.88 -19.59
CA VAL A 72 -8.75 -0.42 -20.11
C VAL A 72 -9.83 -1.03 -19.22
N VAL A 73 -9.59 -1.07 -17.91
CA VAL A 73 -10.56 -1.60 -16.94
C VAL A 73 -11.69 -0.61 -16.66
N GLY A 74 -11.44 0.70 -16.81
CA GLY A 74 -12.44 1.75 -16.63
C GLY A 74 -12.69 2.14 -15.17
N ILE A 75 -11.70 1.95 -14.29
CA ILE A 75 -11.82 2.33 -12.88
C ILE A 75 -11.68 3.84 -12.73
N ARG A 76 -12.64 4.44 -12.03
CA ARG A 76 -12.64 5.84 -11.63
C ARG A 76 -12.33 5.96 -10.15
N LEU A 77 -11.29 6.74 -9.83
CA LEU A 77 -10.93 7.06 -8.46
C LEU A 77 -11.54 8.42 -8.09
N GLU A 78 -12.32 8.44 -7.02
CA GLU A 78 -12.84 9.67 -6.42
C GLU A 78 -12.05 9.94 -5.14
N ILE A 79 -11.15 10.93 -5.21
CA ILE A 79 -10.21 11.22 -4.13
C ILE A 79 -10.65 12.48 -3.40
N THR A 80 -10.75 12.40 -2.09
CA THR A 80 -11.01 13.53 -1.19
C THR A 80 -9.80 13.72 -0.27
N GLY A 81 -9.38 14.96 -0.09
CA GLY A 81 -8.19 15.32 0.71
C GLY A 81 -6.93 15.51 -0.14
N THR A 82 -5.76 15.62 0.50
CA THR A 82 -4.48 15.98 -0.13
C THR A 82 -3.46 14.85 0.01
N PRO A 83 -3.43 13.88 -0.92
CA PRO A 83 -2.49 12.75 -0.86
C PRO A 83 -1.06 13.11 -1.26
N THR A 84 -0.84 14.24 -1.93
CA THR A 84 0.44 14.64 -2.54
C THR A 84 1.01 15.89 -1.88
N GLY A 85 2.27 16.22 -2.21
CA GLY A 85 2.97 17.37 -1.63
C GLY A 85 3.65 17.10 -0.29
N HIS A 86 3.68 15.85 0.16
CA HIS A 86 4.27 15.44 1.43
C HIS A 86 5.61 14.75 1.23
N ILE A 87 6.61 15.14 2.03
CA ILE A 87 7.94 14.53 2.03
C ILE A 87 7.95 13.41 3.08
N ASN A 88 8.36 12.20 2.68
CA ASN A 88 8.48 11.01 3.55
C ASN A 88 7.25 10.73 4.43
N PRO A 89 6.01 10.73 3.91
CA PRO A 89 4.85 10.52 4.74
C PRO A 89 4.79 9.09 5.29
N ILE A 90 4.26 8.97 6.50
CA ILE A 90 3.77 7.70 7.02
C ILE A 90 2.33 7.54 6.53
N VAL A 91 2.02 6.41 5.88
CA VAL A 91 0.69 6.14 5.35
C VAL A 91 0.05 5.01 6.12
N VAL A 92 -1.09 5.27 6.74
CA VAL A 92 -1.90 4.28 7.47
C VAL A 92 -3.18 4.03 6.69
N CYS A 93 -3.40 2.79 6.25
CA CYS A 93 -4.51 2.44 5.37
C CYS A 93 -5.29 1.22 5.88
N ASN A 94 -6.59 1.17 5.61
CA ASN A 94 -7.38 -0.06 5.71
C ASN A 94 -7.02 -1.02 4.57
N HIS A 95 -7.38 -2.30 4.70
CA HIS A 95 -6.99 -3.32 3.73
C HIS A 95 -8.16 -4.22 3.33
N GLN A 96 -8.79 -3.90 2.21
CA GLN A 96 -9.96 -4.61 1.70
C GLN A 96 -9.59 -5.67 0.65
N SER A 97 -8.57 -5.39 -0.16
CA SER A 97 -8.25 -6.17 -1.37
C SER A 97 -6.76 -6.21 -1.67
N TRP A 98 -6.31 -7.18 -2.46
CA TRP A 98 -5.01 -7.07 -3.13
C TRP A 98 -4.95 -5.87 -4.08
N PHE A 99 -6.10 -5.39 -4.52
CA PHE A 99 -6.21 -4.24 -5.42
C PHE A 99 -5.89 -2.91 -4.72
N ASP A 100 -5.90 -2.87 -3.38
CA ASP A 100 -5.47 -1.69 -2.61
C ASP A 100 -4.01 -1.31 -2.90
N ILE A 101 -3.16 -2.30 -3.23
CA ILE A 101 -1.73 -2.07 -3.48
C ILE A 101 -1.53 -1.13 -4.68
N PRO A 102 -1.99 -1.45 -5.91
CA PRO A 102 -1.87 -0.53 -7.04
C PRO A 102 -2.64 0.78 -6.86
N LEU A 103 -3.74 0.78 -6.07
CA LEU A 103 -4.48 2.02 -5.77
C LEU A 103 -3.65 2.99 -4.93
N VAL A 104 -3.03 2.50 -3.84
CA VAL A 104 -2.20 3.36 -2.99
C VAL A 104 -0.89 3.77 -3.70
N GLN A 105 -0.34 2.89 -4.54
CA GLN A 105 0.79 3.25 -5.39
C GLN A 105 0.41 4.41 -6.32
N GLU A 106 -0.73 4.33 -7.01
CA GLU A 106 -1.24 5.43 -7.84
C GLU A 106 -1.46 6.70 -7.02
N LEU A 107 -2.16 6.59 -5.89
CA LEU A 107 -2.52 7.72 -5.03
C LEU A 107 -1.30 8.54 -4.57
N ILE A 108 -0.23 7.85 -4.16
CA ILE A 108 0.94 8.48 -3.53
C ILE A 108 2.05 8.71 -4.56
N THR A 109 2.38 7.68 -5.38
CA THR A 109 3.58 7.74 -6.23
C THR A 109 3.38 8.54 -7.50
N ALA A 110 2.15 8.70 -8.00
CA ALA A 110 1.91 9.40 -9.27
C ALA A 110 2.52 10.83 -9.27
N GLN A 111 2.40 11.54 -8.15
CA GLN A 111 2.92 12.91 -7.99
C GLN A 111 3.73 13.10 -6.69
N GLY A 112 4.11 12.03 -6.03
CA GLY A 112 4.79 12.04 -4.74
C GLY A 112 5.93 11.04 -4.64
N PRO A 113 6.38 10.70 -3.44
CA PRO A 113 7.46 9.73 -3.24
C PRO A 113 7.02 8.30 -3.58
N ILE A 114 7.98 7.41 -3.78
CA ILE A 114 7.68 5.97 -3.94
C ILE A 114 7.11 5.39 -2.65
N VAL A 115 6.15 4.48 -2.79
CA VAL A 115 5.56 3.77 -1.63
C VAL A 115 6.40 2.55 -1.27
N ARG A 116 6.84 2.48 -0.02
CA ARG A 116 7.52 1.32 0.57
C ARG A 116 6.59 0.66 1.58
N PHE A 117 6.18 -0.56 1.28
CA PHE A 117 5.25 -1.30 2.13
C PHE A 117 5.98 -1.95 3.30
N LEU A 118 5.40 -1.89 4.50
CA LEU A 118 5.80 -2.73 5.62
C LEU A 118 5.28 -4.15 5.36
N VAL A 119 6.16 -5.03 4.93
CA VAL A 119 5.82 -6.39 4.51
C VAL A 119 6.17 -7.43 5.58
N LYS A 120 5.48 -8.56 5.58
CA LYS A 120 5.90 -9.72 6.39
C LYS A 120 7.22 -10.27 5.85
N ARG A 121 8.11 -10.71 6.76
CA ARG A 121 9.41 -11.28 6.37
C ARG A 121 9.26 -12.49 5.45
N GLU A 122 8.26 -13.32 5.69
CA GLU A 122 7.98 -14.51 4.90
C GLU A 122 7.65 -14.19 3.44
N LEU A 123 7.22 -12.96 3.15
CA LEU A 123 6.92 -12.52 1.78
C LEU A 123 8.17 -12.49 0.88
N VAL A 124 9.37 -12.46 1.46
CA VAL A 124 10.64 -12.55 0.72
C VAL A 124 10.77 -13.89 -0.02
N TRP A 125 10.16 -14.94 0.50
CA TRP A 125 10.18 -16.27 -0.11
C TRP A 125 9.18 -16.43 -1.26
N VAL A 126 8.27 -15.45 -1.43
CA VAL A 126 7.35 -15.44 -2.58
C VAL A 126 8.13 -14.96 -3.80
N PRO A 127 8.27 -15.78 -4.84
CA PRO A 127 8.98 -15.40 -6.06
C PRO A 127 8.45 -14.07 -6.61
N ILE A 128 9.30 -13.28 -7.25
CA ILE A 128 8.99 -11.97 -7.83
C ILE A 128 8.76 -10.90 -6.75
N ILE A 129 7.73 -11.04 -5.91
CA ILE A 129 7.38 -10.07 -4.86
C ILE A 129 8.53 -9.93 -3.85
N GLY A 130 9.08 -11.07 -3.40
CA GLY A 130 10.22 -11.08 -2.48
C GLY A 130 11.44 -10.36 -3.04
N TRP A 131 11.75 -10.57 -4.31
CA TRP A 131 12.87 -9.90 -4.96
C TRP A 131 12.66 -8.39 -5.09
N ILE A 132 11.44 -7.93 -5.40
CA ILE A 132 11.10 -6.51 -5.38
C ILE A 132 11.32 -5.92 -3.99
N CYS A 133 10.83 -6.60 -2.94
CA CYS A 133 11.01 -6.15 -1.57
C CYS A 133 12.50 -6.07 -1.16
N LEU A 134 13.35 -6.96 -1.69
CA LEU A 134 14.79 -6.94 -1.45
C LEU A 134 15.47 -5.79 -2.20
N VAL A 135 15.20 -5.64 -3.48
CA VAL A 135 15.86 -4.64 -4.35
C VAL A 135 15.48 -3.22 -3.95
N LEU A 136 14.22 -2.99 -3.57
CA LEU A 136 13.73 -1.68 -3.13
C LEU A 136 13.87 -1.44 -1.63
N ASN A 137 14.51 -2.36 -0.88
CA ASN A 137 14.73 -2.26 0.56
C ASN A 137 13.42 -2.03 1.36
N PHE A 138 12.35 -2.76 1.03
CA PHE A 138 11.12 -2.68 1.81
C PHE A 138 11.34 -3.18 3.25
N PRO A 139 10.83 -2.46 4.27
CA PRO A 139 10.94 -2.89 5.67
C PRO A 139 10.22 -4.22 5.88
N ARG A 140 10.89 -5.21 6.46
CA ARG A 140 10.40 -6.58 6.65
C ARG A 140 10.20 -6.87 8.11
N LEU A 141 8.98 -7.23 8.50
CA LEU A 141 8.57 -7.47 9.88
C LEU A 141 8.32 -8.95 10.13
N ARG A 142 8.79 -9.47 11.27
CA ARG A 142 8.52 -10.84 11.72
C ARG A 142 7.13 -11.01 12.31
N ARG A 143 6.62 -10.00 13.01
CA ARG A 143 5.27 -9.95 13.61
C ARG A 143 4.93 -11.14 14.52
N SER A 144 5.91 -11.88 15.05
CA SER A 144 5.66 -13.07 15.91
C SER A 144 5.32 -12.71 17.36
N GLY A 145 5.53 -11.46 17.77
CA GLY A 145 5.25 -11.02 19.14
C GLY A 145 6.33 -11.34 20.18
N SER A 146 7.38 -12.11 19.84
CA SER A 146 8.51 -12.35 20.73
C SER A 146 9.33 -11.05 20.98
N LYS A 147 10.03 -10.96 22.12
CA LYS A 147 10.88 -9.80 22.42
C LYS A 147 12.00 -9.61 21.39
N THR A 148 12.59 -10.71 20.93
CA THR A 148 13.66 -10.72 19.92
C THR A 148 13.17 -10.25 18.57
N ASP A 149 11.99 -10.68 18.14
CA ASP A 149 11.42 -10.27 16.85
C ASP A 149 11.00 -8.82 16.86
N ARG A 150 10.48 -8.30 17.99
CA ARG A 150 10.19 -6.86 18.12
C ARG A 150 11.46 -6.01 17.99
N ALA A 151 12.60 -6.46 18.55
CA ALA A 151 13.86 -5.75 18.40
C ALA A 151 14.39 -5.78 16.94
N GLU A 152 14.18 -6.89 16.22
CA GLU A 152 14.55 -6.97 14.80
C GLU A 152 13.61 -6.15 13.92
N ASP A 153 12.30 -6.16 14.19
CA ASP A 153 11.31 -5.33 13.51
C ASP A 153 11.65 -3.84 13.70
N TYR A 154 11.99 -3.44 14.93
CA TYR A 154 12.45 -2.10 15.25
C TYR A 154 13.68 -1.71 14.42
N LYS A 155 14.72 -2.56 14.39
CA LYS A 155 15.91 -2.33 13.56
C LYS A 155 15.59 -2.24 12.05
N ALA A 156 14.65 -3.04 11.55
CA ALA A 156 14.27 -3.03 10.15
C ALA A 156 13.59 -1.73 9.76
N ILE A 157 12.69 -1.21 10.60
CA ILE A 157 12.01 0.07 10.38
C ILE A 157 12.99 1.24 10.55
N THR A 158 13.84 1.21 11.59
CA THR A 158 14.89 2.23 11.79
C THR A 158 15.76 2.39 10.55
N ARG A 159 16.21 1.27 9.95
CA ARG A 159 16.98 1.32 8.71
C ARG A 159 16.19 1.90 7.55
N ALA A 160 14.90 1.61 7.46
CA ALA A 160 14.04 2.14 6.40
C ALA A 160 13.82 3.65 6.56
N VAL A 161 13.60 4.13 7.79
CA VAL A 161 13.49 5.57 8.08
C VAL A 161 14.81 6.27 7.76
N GLN A 162 15.95 5.76 8.25
CA GLN A 162 17.28 6.32 7.95
C GLN A 162 17.61 6.30 6.45
N SER A 163 17.13 5.30 5.70
CA SER A 163 17.30 5.29 4.26
C SER A 163 16.40 6.31 3.53
N SER A 164 15.33 6.77 4.17
CA SER A 164 14.44 7.81 3.64
C SER A 164 15.06 9.21 3.67
N ASP A 165 16.07 9.43 4.52
CA ASP A 165 16.85 10.67 4.50
C ASP A 165 17.70 10.80 3.23
N VAL A 166 18.03 9.65 2.62
CA VAL A 166 18.83 9.60 1.38
C VAL A 166 17.94 9.53 0.13
N MET A 167 16.80 8.85 0.24
CA MET A 167 15.84 8.69 -0.85
C MET A 167 14.41 8.83 -0.32
N PRO A 168 13.70 9.92 -0.66
CA PRO A 168 12.34 10.17 -0.21
C PRO A 168 11.43 8.97 -0.48
N GLY A 169 10.64 8.56 0.50
CA GLY A 169 9.74 7.42 0.38
C GLY A 169 8.59 7.48 1.37
N ALA A 170 7.40 7.12 0.92
CA ALA A 170 6.24 6.96 1.79
C ALA A 170 6.29 5.58 2.45
N LEU A 171 6.30 5.51 3.78
CA LEU A 171 6.24 4.25 4.52
C LEU A 171 4.79 3.87 4.78
N LEU A 172 4.30 2.83 4.11
CA LEU A 172 2.91 2.40 4.18
C LEU A 172 2.72 1.18 5.07
N ILE A 173 1.74 1.30 5.96
CA ILE A 173 1.23 0.20 6.75
C ILE A 173 -0.27 0.00 6.52
N PHE A 174 -0.65 -1.24 6.20
CA PHE A 174 -2.02 -1.69 6.37
C PHE A 174 -2.19 -2.11 7.85
N ALA A 175 -2.79 -1.23 8.67
CA ALA A 175 -2.79 -1.41 10.12
C ALA A 175 -3.57 -2.64 10.58
N GLU A 176 -4.49 -3.18 9.78
CA GLU A 176 -5.20 -4.43 10.03
C GLU A 176 -4.26 -5.66 9.97
N GLY A 177 -3.12 -5.54 9.31
CA GLY A 177 -2.10 -6.58 9.17
C GLY A 177 -2.49 -7.75 8.27
N THR A 178 -3.71 -7.77 7.76
CA THR A 178 -4.24 -8.72 6.77
C THR A 178 -5.44 -8.10 6.07
N ARG A 179 -5.84 -8.64 4.93
CA ARG A 179 -7.04 -8.20 4.20
C ARG A 179 -8.30 -8.56 4.97
N PHE A 180 -9.26 -7.64 4.90
CA PHE A 180 -10.59 -7.85 5.45
C PHE A 180 -11.28 -9.07 4.82
N THR A 181 -11.93 -9.86 5.65
CA THR A 181 -12.96 -10.83 5.26
C THR A 181 -14.00 -10.90 6.37
N PRO A 182 -15.29 -11.18 6.07
CA PRO A 182 -16.31 -11.31 7.10
C PRO A 182 -15.96 -12.33 8.19
N SER A 183 -15.37 -13.49 7.81
CA SER A 183 -14.93 -14.51 8.77
C SER A 183 -13.88 -13.95 9.75
N LYS A 184 -12.87 -13.25 9.26
CA LYS A 184 -11.84 -12.66 10.12
C LYS A 184 -12.39 -11.56 11.02
N GLN A 185 -13.40 -10.82 10.58
CA GLN A 185 -14.07 -9.81 11.40
C GLN A 185 -14.74 -10.48 12.61
N ILE A 186 -15.43 -11.59 12.37
CA ILE A 186 -16.08 -12.41 13.44
C ILE A 186 -14.99 -12.99 14.36
N ASP A 187 -13.97 -13.65 13.81
CA ASP A 187 -12.88 -14.28 14.55
C ASP A 187 -12.15 -13.30 15.47
N GLN A 188 -11.99 -12.04 15.02
CA GLN A 188 -11.35 -10.98 15.80
C GLN A 188 -12.31 -10.23 16.71
N ALA A 189 -13.61 -10.52 16.67
CA ALA A 189 -14.66 -9.75 17.33
C ALA A 189 -14.48 -8.24 17.08
N SER A 190 -14.24 -7.85 15.78
CA SER A 190 -13.99 -6.45 15.45
C SER A 190 -15.24 -5.61 15.67
N PRO A 191 -15.15 -4.50 16.42
CA PRO A 191 -16.29 -3.61 16.64
C PRO A 191 -16.56 -2.68 15.43
N TYR A 192 -15.70 -2.75 14.41
CA TYR A 192 -15.77 -1.87 13.26
C TYR A 192 -16.42 -2.58 12.07
N PRO A 193 -17.66 -2.23 11.67
CA PRO A 193 -18.25 -2.78 10.46
C PRO A 193 -17.34 -2.62 9.24
N ASN A 194 -17.18 -3.70 8.46
CA ASN A 194 -16.35 -3.75 7.26
C ASN A 194 -14.84 -3.51 7.47
N LEU A 195 -14.35 -3.56 8.72
CA LEU A 195 -12.93 -3.42 9.06
C LEU A 195 -12.49 -4.45 10.09
N LEU A 196 -11.21 -4.82 10.08
CA LEU A 196 -10.60 -5.60 11.14
C LEU A 196 -10.04 -4.66 12.23
N ARG A 197 -9.72 -5.20 13.41
CA ARG A 197 -9.07 -4.42 14.47
C ARG A 197 -7.69 -3.94 14.01
N PRO A 198 -7.35 -2.64 14.15
CA PRO A 198 -6.02 -2.14 13.80
C PRO A 198 -4.99 -2.65 14.80
N LYS A 199 -3.80 -2.98 14.31
CA LYS A 199 -2.65 -3.44 15.10
C LYS A 199 -1.69 -2.28 15.33
N VAL A 200 -1.47 -1.95 16.59
CA VAL A 200 -0.66 -0.81 17.02
C VAL A 200 0.84 -0.98 16.71
N GLY A 201 1.35 -2.22 16.79
CA GLY A 201 2.80 -2.47 16.87
C GLY A 201 3.63 -1.88 15.74
N GLY A 202 3.24 -2.13 14.48
CA GLY A 202 3.99 -1.59 13.33
C GLY A 202 3.88 -0.07 13.21
N PHE A 203 2.73 0.51 13.51
CA PHE A 203 2.51 1.95 13.47
C PHE A 203 3.27 2.66 14.60
N ARG A 204 3.31 2.07 15.80
CA ARG A 204 4.12 2.58 16.92
C ARG A 204 5.58 2.73 16.53
N ILE A 205 6.18 1.69 15.95
CA ILE A 205 7.60 1.75 15.55
C ILE A 205 7.84 2.85 14.49
N LEU A 206 6.90 3.08 13.58
CA LEU A 206 7.01 4.18 12.60
C LEU A 206 6.99 5.54 13.32
N LEU A 207 6.07 5.75 14.26
CA LEU A 207 5.94 7.00 14.99
C LEU A 207 7.11 7.24 15.96
N ASP A 208 7.65 6.20 16.60
CA ASP A 208 8.81 6.31 17.49
C ASP A 208 10.07 6.85 16.77
N HIS A 209 10.12 6.72 15.44
CA HIS A 209 11.21 7.22 14.60
C HIS A 209 10.85 8.46 13.77
N ALA A 210 9.61 8.90 13.84
CA ALA A 210 9.13 10.01 13.06
C ALA A 210 9.57 11.34 13.68
N ALA A 211 9.91 12.31 12.81
CA ALA A 211 10.02 13.69 13.26
C ALA A 211 8.65 14.24 13.69
N PRO A 212 8.57 15.14 14.67
CA PRO A 212 7.27 15.64 15.14
C PRO A 212 6.40 16.28 14.05
N ASP A 213 7.00 16.88 13.05
CA ASP A 213 6.36 17.53 11.90
C ASP A 213 6.13 16.58 10.71
N GLN A 214 6.59 15.32 10.81
CA GLN A 214 6.44 14.33 9.73
C GLN A 214 4.95 14.06 9.45
N PRO A 215 4.53 14.13 8.16
CA PRO A 215 3.14 13.89 7.79
C PRO A 215 2.72 12.43 8.01
N VAL A 216 1.53 12.27 8.59
CA VAL A 216 0.82 10.99 8.70
C VAL A 216 -0.44 11.07 7.86
N LEU A 217 -0.50 10.29 6.79
CA LEU A 217 -1.66 10.21 5.91
C LEU A 217 -2.56 9.04 6.35
N ASP A 218 -3.74 9.37 6.83
CA ASP A 218 -4.77 8.40 7.15
C ASP A 218 -5.64 8.14 5.93
N VAL A 219 -5.37 7.04 5.22
CA VAL A 219 -6.03 6.69 3.96
C VAL A 219 -7.17 5.70 4.20
N SER A 220 -8.35 6.03 3.68
CA SER A 220 -9.52 5.15 3.67
C SER A 220 -9.90 4.79 2.24
N ILE A 221 -10.07 3.51 1.95
CA ILE A 221 -10.46 2.99 0.62
C ILE A 221 -11.83 2.33 0.73
N ALA A 222 -12.77 2.75 -0.12
CA ALA A 222 -14.12 2.20 -0.22
C ALA A 222 -14.41 1.72 -1.65
N TYR A 223 -14.85 0.48 -1.78
CA TYR A 223 -15.32 -0.12 -3.02
C TYR A 223 -16.84 0.01 -3.09
N LEU A 224 -17.36 0.93 -3.88
CA LEU A 224 -18.80 1.26 -3.91
C LEU A 224 -19.66 0.09 -4.40
N SER A 225 -19.11 -0.85 -5.16
CA SER A 225 -19.83 -2.07 -5.58
C SER A 225 -20.09 -3.05 -4.42
N GLY A 226 -19.58 -2.78 -3.21
CA GLY A 226 -19.61 -3.71 -2.08
C GLY A 226 -18.75 -4.97 -2.26
N ASN A 227 -18.11 -5.14 -3.42
CA ASN A 227 -17.26 -6.29 -3.71
C ASN A 227 -15.84 -5.82 -4.06
N SER A 228 -14.92 -6.01 -3.11
CA SER A 228 -13.50 -5.67 -3.23
C SER A 228 -12.64 -6.84 -3.72
N HIS A 229 -13.24 -7.96 -4.14
CA HIS A 229 -12.48 -9.12 -4.59
C HIS A 229 -11.59 -8.78 -5.79
N PHE A 230 -10.30 -9.14 -5.72
CA PHE A 230 -9.30 -8.76 -6.71
C PHE A 230 -9.74 -9.07 -8.16
N TRP A 231 -10.21 -10.30 -8.41
CA TRP A 231 -10.70 -10.72 -9.72
C TRP A 231 -11.86 -9.87 -10.24
N HIS A 232 -12.76 -9.44 -9.33
CA HIS A 232 -13.87 -8.56 -9.65
C HIS A 232 -13.40 -7.16 -10.05
N CYS A 233 -12.40 -6.63 -9.38
CA CYS A 233 -11.80 -5.34 -9.74
C CYS A 233 -11.14 -5.36 -11.13
N LEU A 234 -10.54 -6.49 -11.52
CA LEU A 234 -9.82 -6.62 -12.79
C LEU A 234 -10.67 -6.52 -14.05
N HIS A 235 -11.99 -6.68 -13.95
CA HIS A 235 -12.91 -6.50 -15.10
C HIS A 235 -13.84 -5.29 -14.96
N GLY A 236 -13.49 -4.33 -14.10
CA GLY A 236 -14.31 -3.15 -13.87
C GLY A 236 -15.60 -3.41 -13.09
N GLY A 237 -15.65 -4.51 -12.32
CA GLY A 237 -16.78 -4.80 -11.44
C GLY A 237 -16.89 -3.85 -10.24
N ALA A 238 -15.80 -3.10 -9.94
CA ALA A 238 -15.77 -2.00 -9.01
C ALA A 238 -15.42 -0.69 -9.77
N PRO A 239 -16.35 -0.13 -10.56
CA PRO A 239 -16.05 0.96 -11.48
C PRO A 239 -15.71 2.27 -10.78
N VAL A 240 -16.18 2.45 -9.55
CA VAL A 240 -15.89 3.62 -8.72
C VAL A 240 -15.30 3.16 -7.41
N ILE A 241 -14.12 3.70 -7.10
CA ILE A 241 -13.44 3.48 -5.82
C ILE A 241 -13.23 4.85 -5.19
N LYS A 242 -13.77 5.06 -4.00
CA LYS A 242 -13.57 6.30 -3.25
C LYS A 242 -12.38 6.16 -2.32
N ILE A 243 -11.58 7.21 -2.26
CA ILE A 243 -10.42 7.30 -1.38
C ILE A 243 -10.50 8.61 -0.61
N LYS A 244 -10.47 8.52 0.72
CA LYS A 244 -10.38 9.67 1.60
C LYS A 244 -8.99 9.72 2.23
N VAL A 245 -8.39 10.91 2.25
CA VAL A 245 -7.07 11.14 2.85
C VAL A 245 -7.16 12.29 3.84
N ASP A 246 -6.98 11.95 5.11
CA ASP A 246 -6.85 12.94 6.20
C ASP A 246 -5.37 13.04 6.56
N VAL A 247 -4.87 14.26 6.83
CA VAL A 247 -3.45 14.53 7.11
C VAL A 247 -3.27 14.97 8.54
N TYR A 248 -2.32 14.32 9.23
CA TYR A 248 -1.93 14.61 10.62
C TYR A 248 -0.43 14.85 10.69
N ARG A 249 0.06 15.37 11.82
CA ARG A 249 1.49 15.39 12.17
C ARG A 249 1.79 14.27 13.14
N ALA A 250 2.95 13.64 13.02
CA ALA A 250 3.34 12.57 13.92
C ALA A 250 3.37 13.03 15.40
N GLY A 251 3.83 14.26 15.66
CA GLY A 251 3.89 14.84 17.01
C GLY A 251 2.53 15.09 17.66
N ASP A 252 1.45 15.19 16.88
CA ASP A 252 0.10 15.38 17.41
C ASP A 252 -0.54 14.06 17.90
N ILE A 253 0.11 12.91 17.65
CA ILE A 253 -0.39 11.58 18.01
C ILE A 253 0.24 11.11 19.32
N ALA A 254 -0.24 11.63 20.44
CA ALA A 254 0.30 11.30 21.77
C ALA A 254 -0.09 9.87 22.23
N ASP A 255 -1.37 9.49 22.06
CA ASP A 255 -1.85 8.13 22.35
C ASP A 255 -2.20 7.40 21.04
N ILE A 256 -1.30 6.52 20.65
CA ILE A 256 -1.39 5.77 19.38
C ILE A 256 -2.61 4.85 19.37
N GLU A 257 -2.94 4.22 20.50
CA GLU A 257 -4.08 3.31 20.57
C GLU A 257 -5.42 4.05 20.49
N ALA A 258 -5.54 5.15 21.21
CA ALA A 258 -6.71 6.00 21.17
C ALA A 258 -6.90 6.60 19.79
N TRP A 259 -5.80 7.07 19.17
CA TRP A 259 -5.82 7.64 17.82
C TRP A 259 -6.27 6.60 16.79
N LEU A 260 -5.67 5.40 16.77
CA LEU A 260 -6.07 4.33 15.84
C LEU A 260 -7.53 3.91 16.04
N ARG A 261 -8.00 3.81 17.31
CA ARG A 261 -9.41 3.49 17.59
C ARG A 261 -10.35 4.55 17.02
N ALA A 262 -10.04 5.83 17.21
CA ALA A 262 -10.82 6.93 16.67
C ALA A 262 -10.85 6.89 15.14
N ARG A 263 -9.68 6.75 14.49
CA ARG A 263 -9.59 6.67 13.02
C ARG A 263 -10.37 5.47 12.47
N TRP A 264 -10.29 4.30 13.10
CA TRP A 264 -11.02 3.11 12.65
C TRP A 264 -12.54 3.26 12.84
N SER A 265 -12.99 3.92 13.90
CA SER A 265 -14.40 4.26 14.05
C SER A 265 -14.90 5.18 12.93
N GLU A 266 -14.16 6.25 12.63
CA GLU A 266 -14.52 7.18 11.57
C GLU A 266 -14.46 6.52 10.17
N LYS A 267 -13.40 5.73 9.87
CA LYS A 267 -13.32 4.95 8.63
C LYS A 267 -14.51 4.01 8.48
N SER A 268 -14.89 3.31 9.54
CA SER A 268 -16.01 2.37 9.50
C SER A 268 -17.34 3.08 9.23
N GLN A 269 -17.58 4.22 9.86
CA GLN A 269 -18.77 5.04 9.60
C GLN A 269 -18.79 5.57 8.17
N TRP A 270 -17.65 6.08 7.70
CA TRP A 270 -17.52 6.56 6.32
C TRP A 270 -17.73 5.43 5.30
N LEU A 271 -17.15 4.25 5.51
CA LEU A 271 -17.35 3.08 4.64
C LEU A 271 -18.84 2.69 4.56
N LEU A 272 -19.55 2.71 5.69
CA LEU A 272 -20.99 2.41 5.72
C LEU A 272 -21.79 3.45 4.95
N SER A 273 -21.52 4.74 5.13
CA SER A 273 -22.22 5.81 4.42
C SER A 273 -22.01 5.75 2.91
N GLU A 274 -20.78 5.41 2.45
CA GLU A 274 -20.46 5.34 1.03
C GLU A 274 -21.09 4.11 0.33
N VAL A 275 -21.10 2.96 1.00
CA VAL A 275 -21.70 1.73 0.44
C VAL A 275 -23.23 1.81 0.41
N GLN A 276 -23.87 2.49 1.37
CA GLN A 276 -25.31 2.66 1.41
C GLN A 276 -25.86 3.65 0.37
N GLN A 277 -25.01 4.52 -0.18
CA GLN A 277 -25.41 5.52 -1.20
C GLN A 277 -25.50 4.95 -2.62
N VAL A 278 -25.15 3.69 -2.82
CA VAL A 278 -25.27 3.04 -4.14
C VAL A 278 -26.68 2.48 -4.28
N PRO A 279 -27.51 3.00 -5.21
CA PRO A 279 -28.88 2.57 -5.43
C PRO A 279 -28.98 1.13 -5.98
#